data_b8406b6583c5d92726c5d0f99b495030
#
_entry.id   b8406b6583c5d92726c5d0f99b495030
#
_cell.length_a   1.000
_cell.length_b   1.000
_cell.length_c   1.000
_cell.angle_alpha   90.00
_cell.angle_beta   90.00
_cell.angle_gamma   90.00
#
_symmetry.space_group_name_H-M   'P 1'
#
loop_
_entity.id
_entity.type
_entity.pdbx_description
1 polymer ?
#
loop_
_entity_poly.entity_id
_entity_poly.type
_entity_poly.pdbx_seq_one_letter_code
_entity_poly.pdbx_strand_id
1 'polypeptide(L)'
;MSAWALNGYDDPQRAGYYDALKGKRVVFIPLGMGLDLTQAWAAEMKKQADLLGYKFEVRDPNWSTEAGAQALTQAITEKPDILIVQNPDIQVYSNLLKRAQAAGIYVVQINLKSVTQTEAFVGPDWVEIGKTLANLAVDKCSPAHGGNGKIAITQLTLTAASNVYQNKGIQDVLAQHPEMKVVSEQSADTDASKARAITATVLQQNPDVCAVIGGWDGQDIGSAAAVKQAGKTGKVAVITSGGGERSMCDKVTDGTFSSYISYNAAGQGRDLNDMIRYLLQVKPAPGKTKGQLFSGLTVITKANVDSSPACYALKDIR
;
A
#
# COMPACT_ATOMS: atom_id res chain seq x y z
N MET A 1 44.60 -0.34 -24.17
CA MET A 1 43.96 0.46 -23.08
C MET A 1 44.56 1.84 -23.12
N SER A 2 43.78 2.90 -23.25
CA SER A 2 44.31 4.27 -23.32
C SER A 2 44.91 4.64 -21.97
N ALA A 3 46.00 5.44 -21.99
CA ALA A 3 46.72 5.90 -20.80
C ALA A 3 45.82 6.63 -19.77
N TRP A 4 44.65 7.04 -20.16
CA TRP A 4 43.65 7.69 -19.32
C TRP A 4 43.00 6.77 -18.29
N ALA A 5 42.86 5.47 -18.59
CA ALA A 5 42.26 4.48 -17.67
C ALA A 5 43.10 4.25 -16.40
N LEU A 6 44.38 4.71 -16.40
CA LEU A 6 45.30 4.55 -15.26
C LEU A 6 45.36 5.77 -14.34
N ASN A 7 44.69 6.87 -14.67
CA ASN A 7 44.84 8.15 -13.97
C ASN A 7 43.74 8.45 -12.93
N GLY A 8 42.88 7.49 -12.61
CA GLY A 8 41.81 7.67 -11.61
C GLY A 8 40.67 8.61 -12.05
N TYR A 9 40.69 9.07 -13.31
CA TYR A 9 39.61 9.89 -13.88
C TYR A 9 38.51 9.06 -14.54
N ASP A 10 38.72 7.77 -14.73
CA ASP A 10 37.76 6.85 -15.27
C ASP A 10 37.14 6.03 -14.13
N ASP A 11 35.78 5.94 -14.11
CA ASP A 11 35.04 5.11 -13.17
C ASP A 11 34.61 3.81 -13.85
N PRO A 12 35.35 2.70 -13.64
CA PRO A 12 35.05 1.42 -14.28
C PRO A 12 33.69 0.84 -13.79
N GLN A 13 33.17 1.26 -12.62
CA GLN A 13 31.91 0.80 -12.10
C GLN A 13 30.74 1.46 -12.82
N ARG A 14 30.91 2.67 -13.35
CA ARG A 14 29.90 3.41 -14.07
C ARG A 14 29.40 2.68 -15.33
N ALA A 15 30.29 2.16 -16.14
CA ALA A 15 29.91 1.38 -17.31
C ALA A 15 29.16 0.11 -16.91
N GLY A 16 29.66 -0.63 -15.91
CA GLY A 16 28.99 -1.81 -15.38
C GLY A 16 27.59 -1.54 -14.83
N TYR A 17 27.37 -0.35 -14.24
CA TYR A 17 26.04 0.07 -13.79
C TYR A 17 25.05 0.16 -14.96
N TYR A 18 25.36 0.90 -16.01
CA TYR A 18 24.48 1.07 -17.16
C TYR A 18 24.29 -0.23 -17.96
N ASP A 19 25.37 -1.01 -18.15
CA ASP A 19 25.31 -2.29 -18.86
C ASP A 19 24.44 -3.33 -18.13
N ALA A 20 24.42 -3.29 -16.80
CA ALA A 20 23.57 -4.18 -16.01
C ALA A 20 22.06 -3.93 -16.22
N LEU A 21 21.69 -2.71 -16.57
CA LEU A 21 20.30 -2.25 -16.68
C LEU A 21 19.79 -2.22 -18.14
N LYS A 22 20.65 -1.85 -19.06
CA LYS A 22 20.29 -1.67 -20.48
C LYS A 22 19.67 -2.92 -21.10
N GLY A 23 18.51 -2.75 -21.72
CA GLY A 23 17.80 -3.81 -22.45
C GLY A 23 17.09 -4.83 -21.55
N LYS A 24 17.21 -4.71 -20.23
CA LYS A 24 16.48 -5.56 -19.25
C LYS A 24 14.98 -5.35 -19.36
N ARG A 25 14.21 -6.32 -18.88
CA ARG A 25 12.74 -6.29 -18.93
C ARG A 25 12.16 -6.37 -17.53
N VAL A 26 11.36 -5.37 -17.18
CA VAL A 26 10.60 -5.30 -15.92
C VAL A 26 9.11 -5.27 -16.25
N VAL A 27 8.36 -6.21 -15.70
CA VAL A 27 6.91 -6.32 -15.90
C VAL A 27 6.22 -6.04 -14.56
N PHE A 28 5.26 -5.12 -14.58
CA PHE A 28 4.43 -4.77 -13.44
C PHE A 28 3.01 -5.29 -13.63
N ILE A 29 2.51 -6.03 -12.64
CA ILE A 29 1.15 -6.57 -12.59
C ILE A 29 0.47 -6.03 -11.33
N PRO A 30 -0.24 -4.89 -11.42
CA PRO A 30 -1.03 -4.34 -10.31
C PRO A 30 -2.33 -5.15 -10.12
N LEU A 31 -3.17 -4.74 -9.17
CA LEU A 31 -4.59 -5.15 -9.15
C LEU A 31 -5.39 -4.46 -10.25
N GLY A 32 -5.12 -3.20 -10.50
CA GLY A 32 -5.73 -2.38 -11.54
C GLY A 32 -5.06 -1.01 -11.62
N MET A 33 -5.09 -0.39 -12.78
CA MET A 33 -4.47 0.92 -13.05
C MET A 33 -5.42 2.11 -12.82
N GLY A 34 -6.65 1.85 -12.38
CA GLY A 34 -7.67 2.89 -12.17
C GLY A 34 -7.44 3.80 -10.94
N LEU A 35 -6.37 3.59 -10.15
CA LEU A 35 -6.06 4.37 -8.95
C LEU A 35 -4.80 5.21 -9.14
N ASP A 36 -4.79 6.40 -8.55
CA ASP A 36 -3.60 7.26 -8.49
C ASP A 36 -2.42 6.55 -7.80
N LEU A 37 -2.70 5.70 -6.82
CA LEU A 37 -1.74 4.83 -6.15
C LEU A 37 -0.91 3.98 -7.13
N THR A 38 -1.58 3.19 -7.96
CA THR A 38 -0.92 2.29 -8.91
C THR A 38 -0.29 3.05 -10.06
N GLN A 39 -0.91 4.17 -10.47
CA GLN A 39 -0.35 5.08 -11.48
C GLN A 39 0.92 5.77 -10.98
N ALA A 40 1.00 6.13 -9.70
CA ALA A 40 2.19 6.72 -9.09
C ALA A 40 3.38 5.75 -9.14
N TRP A 41 3.18 4.48 -8.76
CA TRP A 41 4.23 3.45 -8.86
C TRP A 41 4.69 3.26 -10.31
N ALA A 42 3.73 3.12 -11.23
CA ALA A 42 4.03 2.93 -12.66
C ALA A 42 4.79 4.13 -13.24
N ALA A 43 4.41 5.37 -12.89
CA ALA A 43 5.07 6.58 -13.35
C ALA A 43 6.53 6.65 -12.88
N GLU A 44 6.79 6.37 -11.59
CA GLU A 44 8.16 6.34 -11.04
C GLU A 44 9.03 5.27 -11.72
N MET A 45 8.49 4.06 -11.92
CA MET A 45 9.22 2.98 -12.60
C MET A 45 9.47 3.30 -14.08
N LYS A 46 8.47 3.87 -14.76
CA LYS A 46 8.60 4.27 -16.17
C LYS A 46 9.67 5.34 -16.36
N LYS A 47 9.67 6.36 -15.51
CA LYS A 47 10.67 7.43 -15.53
C LYS A 47 12.09 6.87 -15.38
N GLN A 48 12.30 5.94 -14.44
CA GLN A 48 13.59 5.30 -14.28
C GLN A 48 13.95 4.42 -15.49
N ALA A 49 13.00 3.67 -16.04
CA ALA A 49 13.22 2.82 -17.21
C ALA A 49 13.69 3.63 -18.41
N ASP A 50 13.05 4.78 -18.67
CA ASP A 50 13.42 5.68 -19.76
C ASP A 50 14.84 6.26 -19.57
N LEU A 51 15.19 6.60 -18.32
CA LEU A 51 16.50 7.13 -17.98
C LEU A 51 17.63 6.09 -18.14
N LEU A 52 17.37 4.84 -17.75
CA LEU A 52 18.40 3.79 -17.62
C LEU A 52 18.37 2.77 -18.76
N GLY A 53 17.40 2.87 -19.68
CA GLY A 53 17.37 2.08 -20.92
C GLY A 53 16.91 0.63 -20.74
N TYR A 54 16.16 0.30 -19.66
CA TYR A 54 15.44 -0.97 -19.57
C TYR A 54 13.99 -0.84 -20.05
N LYS A 55 13.37 -1.96 -20.41
CA LYS A 55 11.98 -2.00 -20.85
C LYS A 55 11.06 -2.17 -19.65
N PHE A 56 10.09 -1.29 -19.50
CA PHE A 56 9.05 -1.37 -18.49
C PHE A 56 7.68 -1.59 -19.15
N GLU A 57 6.96 -2.58 -18.67
CA GLU A 57 5.66 -3.00 -19.19
C GLU A 57 4.66 -3.15 -18.05
N VAL A 58 3.46 -2.60 -18.20
CA VAL A 58 2.34 -2.80 -17.27
C VAL A 58 1.35 -3.78 -17.90
N ARG A 59 0.93 -4.78 -17.14
CA ARG A 59 -0.16 -5.70 -17.48
C ARG A 59 -1.29 -5.49 -16.50
N ASP A 60 -2.28 -4.74 -16.92
CA ASP A 60 -3.42 -4.35 -16.08
C ASP A 60 -4.49 -5.44 -16.05
N PRO A 61 -4.71 -6.11 -14.91
CA PRO A 61 -5.80 -7.09 -14.76
C PRO A 61 -7.17 -6.43 -14.59
N ASN A 62 -7.22 -5.13 -14.43
CA ASN A 62 -8.45 -4.39 -14.19
C ASN A 62 -9.32 -5.01 -13.07
N TRP A 63 -8.71 -5.29 -11.92
CA TRP A 63 -9.32 -5.88 -10.71
C TRP A 63 -9.75 -7.36 -10.85
N SER A 64 -9.48 -8.02 -11.98
CA SER A 64 -9.77 -9.44 -12.15
C SER A 64 -8.60 -10.29 -11.65
N THR A 65 -8.83 -11.06 -10.60
CA THR A 65 -7.86 -12.03 -10.07
C THR A 65 -7.46 -13.07 -11.12
N GLU A 66 -8.43 -13.50 -11.93
CA GLU A 66 -8.18 -14.47 -13.03
C GLU A 66 -7.30 -13.84 -14.12
N ALA A 67 -7.62 -12.64 -14.59
CA ALA A 67 -6.79 -11.93 -15.58
C ALA A 67 -5.36 -11.70 -15.05
N GLY A 68 -5.20 -11.39 -13.76
CA GLY A 68 -3.90 -11.26 -13.11
C GLY A 68 -3.12 -12.59 -13.10
N ALA A 69 -3.78 -13.72 -12.80
CA ALA A 69 -3.16 -15.04 -12.86
C ALA A 69 -2.74 -15.43 -14.29
N GLN A 70 -3.54 -15.07 -15.29
CA GLN A 70 -3.21 -15.25 -16.72
C GLN A 70 -2.00 -14.39 -17.12
N ALA A 71 -1.99 -13.11 -16.73
CA ALA A 71 -0.87 -12.19 -16.97
C ALA A 71 0.44 -12.71 -16.34
N LEU A 72 0.38 -13.21 -15.09
CA LEU A 72 1.52 -13.86 -14.42
C LEU A 72 2.01 -15.10 -15.16
N THR A 73 1.09 -15.99 -15.57
CA THR A 73 1.42 -17.21 -16.29
C THR A 73 2.13 -16.92 -17.61
N GLN A 74 1.62 -15.92 -18.36
CA GLN A 74 2.23 -15.48 -19.60
C GLN A 74 3.62 -14.86 -19.34
N ALA A 75 3.75 -14.00 -18.35
CA ALA A 75 5.02 -13.38 -17.98
C ALA A 75 6.07 -14.44 -17.57
N ILE A 76 5.68 -15.48 -16.83
CA ILE A 76 6.59 -16.60 -16.48
C ILE A 76 7.11 -17.30 -17.74
N THR A 77 6.29 -17.47 -18.75
CA THR A 77 6.68 -18.07 -20.04
C THR A 77 7.65 -17.16 -20.82
N GLU A 78 7.43 -15.86 -20.79
CA GLU A 78 8.26 -14.87 -21.49
C GLU A 78 9.58 -14.55 -20.79
N LYS A 79 9.71 -14.90 -19.50
CA LYS A 79 10.90 -14.73 -18.66
C LYS A 79 11.47 -13.32 -18.69
N PRO A 80 10.75 -12.29 -18.19
CA PRO A 80 11.35 -11.00 -17.92
C PRO A 80 12.43 -11.13 -16.84
N ASP A 81 13.31 -10.14 -16.71
CA ASP A 81 14.31 -10.13 -15.64
C ASP A 81 13.67 -9.94 -14.26
N ILE A 82 12.64 -9.08 -14.17
CA ILE A 82 11.91 -8.79 -12.93
C ILE A 82 10.40 -8.80 -13.18
N LEU A 83 9.68 -9.41 -12.25
CA LEU A 83 8.24 -9.27 -12.06
C LEU A 83 7.94 -8.47 -10.80
N ILE A 84 7.12 -7.42 -10.93
CA ILE A 84 6.60 -6.66 -9.80
C ILE A 84 5.11 -6.95 -9.71
N VAL A 85 4.65 -7.43 -8.55
CA VAL A 85 3.30 -8.00 -8.40
C VAL A 85 2.61 -7.42 -7.17
N GLN A 86 1.41 -6.89 -7.34
CA GLN A 86 0.47 -6.61 -6.26
C GLN A 86 -0.49 -7.80 -6.13
N ASN A 87 -0.57 -8.41 -4.94
CA ASN A 87 -1.37 -9.61 -4.75
C ASN A 87 -2.80 -9.25 -4.32
N PRO A 88 -3.85 -9.81 -4.95
CA PRO A 88 -5.23 -9.56 -4.51
C PRO A 88 -5.56 -10.21 -3.17
N ASP A 89 -4.85 -11.27 -2.83
CA ASP A 89 -5.06 -12.15 -1.70
C ASP A 89 -3.71 -12.71 -1.23
N ILE A 90 -3.62 -13.13 0.02
CA ILE A 90 -2.35 -13.63 0.59
C ILE A 90 -1.90 -14.98 0.00
N GLN A 91 -2.75 -15.70 -0.71
CA GLN A 91 -2.46 -17.07 -1.20
C GLN A 91 -2.59 -17.26 -2.69
N VAL A 92 -3.53 -16.57 -3.34
CA VAL A 92 -4.00 -16.90 -4.71
C VAL A 92 -2.88 -16.96 -5.75
N TYR A 93 -1.87 -16.09 -5.65
CA TYR A 93 -0.73 -16.10 -6.57
C TYR A 93 0.50 -16.88 -6.04
N SER A 94 0.45 -17.45 -4.84
CA SER A 94 1.60 -18.11 -4.18
C SER A 94 2.34 -19.08 -5.08
N ASN A 95 1.62 -19.97 -5.77
CA ASN A 95 2.24 -20.97 -6.65
C ASN A 95 2.84 -20.32 -7.91
N LEU A 96 2.22 -19.27 -8.44
CA LEU A 96 2.74 -18.54 -9.60
C LEU A 96 4.03 -17.81 -9.25
N LEU A 97 4.09 -17.14 -8.07
CA LEU A 97 5.30 -16.48 -7.60
C LEU A 97 6.47 -17.47 -7.43
N LYS A 98 6.22 -18.66 -6.85
CA LYS A 98 7.22 -19.73 -6.73
C LYS A 98 7.70 -20.23 -8.10
N ARG A 99 6.78 -20.40 -9.05
CA ARG A 99 7.11 -20.79 -10.43
C ARG A 99 7.95 -19.72 -11.13
N ALA A 100 7.65 -18.43 -10.94
CA ALA A 100 8.45 -17.33 -11.48
C ALA A 100 9.90 -17.38 -10.96
N GLN A 101 10.09 -17.54 -9.65
CA GLN A 101 11.41 -17.69 -9.04
C GLN A 101 12.16 -18.94 -9.57
N ALA A 102 11.46 -20.08 -9.68
CA ALA A 102 12.04 -21.31 -10.24
C ALA A 102 12.43 -21.18 -11.73
N ALA A 103 11.76 -20.29 -12.47
CA ALA A 103 12.11 -19.94 -13.86
C ALA A 103 13.29 -18.96 -13.97
N GLY A 104 13.88 -18.52 -12.85
CA GLY A 104 15.00 -17.59 -12.81
C GLY A 104 14.62 -16.12 -12.86
N ILE A 105 13.35 -15.78 -12.61
CA ILE A 105 12.82 -14.43 -12.64
C ILE A 105 12.87 -13.85 -11.21
N TYR A 106 13.37 -12.63 -11.04
CA TYR A 106 13.25 -11.93 -9.78
C TYR A 106 11.81 -11.46 -9.56
N VAL A 107 11.27 -11.69 -8.37
CA VAL A 107 9.90 -11.31 -8.01
C VAL A 107 9.93 -10.30 -6.87
N VAL A 108 9.39 -9.11 -7.10
CA VAL A 108 9.18 -8.08 -6.07
C VAL A 108 7.69 -7.92 -5.84
N GLN A 109 7.26 -7.99 -4.59
CA GLN A 109 5.87 -7.74 -4.23
C GLN A 109 5.72 -6.29 -3.79
N ILE A 110 4.67 -5.64 -4.25
CA ILE A 110 4.37 -4.25 -3.92
C ILE A 110 3.08 -4.15 -3.11
N ASN A 111 3.11 -3.38 -2.03
CA ASN A 111 1.97 -2.99 -1.20
C ASN A 111 1.23 -4.17 -0.55
N LEU A 112 0.69 -5.09 -1.32
CA LEU A 112 -0.02 -6.28 -0.85
C LEU A 112 0.82 -7.53 -1.08
N LYS A 113 1.29 -8.14 0.00
CA LYS A 113 2.16 -9.32 -0.04
C LYS A 113 1.39 -10.64 0.04
N SER A 114 1.96 -11.67 -0.60
CA SER A 114 1.56 -13.07 -0.43
C SER A 114 2.27 -13.70 0.78
N VAL A 115 1.79 -14.84 1.24
CA VAL A 115 2.52 -15.72 2.17
C VAL A 115 3.82 -16.28 1.55
N THR A 116 3.96 -16.25 0.24
CA THR A 116 5.20 -16.63 -0.44
C THR A 116 6.23 -15.52 -0.29
N GLN A 117 7.38 -15.85 0.29
CA GLN A 117 8.51 -14.93 0.33
C GLN A 117 9.20 -14.87 -1.04
N THR A 118 9.34 -13.67 -1.57
CA THR A 118 10.03 -13.39 -2.83
C THR A 118 11.29 -12.57 -2.60
N GLU A 119 11.97 -12.09 -3.65
CA GLU A 119 13.22 -11.32 -3.53
C GLU A 119 13.07 -10.10 -2.64
N ALA A 120 11.92 -9.42 -2.75
CA ALA A 120 11.56 -8.34 -1.85
C ALA A 120 10.05 -8.15 -1.73
N PHE A 121 9.66 -7.52 -0.62
CA PHE A 121 8.41 -6.80 -0.46
C PHE A 121 8.73 -5.32 -0.31
N VAL A 122 8.05 -4.47 -1.07
CA VAL A 122 8.06 -3.01 -0.94
C VAL A 122 6.66 -2.56 -0.56
N GLY A 123 6.50 -1.86 0.54
CA GLY A 123 5.17 -1.43 0.98
C GLY A 123 5.11 -1.09 2.46
N PRO A 124 3.92 -0.82 3.00
CA PRO A 124 3.82 -0.47 4.41
C PRO A 124 3.94 -1.70 5.33
N ASP A 125 4.30 -1.45 6.58
CA ASP A 125 4.05 -2.39 7.65
C ASP A 125 2.56 -2.32 8.03
N TRP A 126 1.78 -3.26 7.49
CA TRP A 126 0.34 -3.30 7.72
C TRP A 126 -0.04 -3.55 9.18
N VAL A 127 0.79 -4.25 9.97
CA VAL A 127 0.56 -4.43 11.41
C VAL A 127 0.71 -3.08 12.12
N GLU A 128 1.74 -2.31 11.77
CA GLU A 128 1.97 -0.99 12.37
C GLU A 128 0.90 0.03 11.96
N ILE A 129 0.36 -0.05 10.74
CA ILE A 129 -0.83 0.73 10.37
C ILE A 129 -1.99 0.38 11.29
N GLY A 130 -2.28 -0.91 11.47
CA GLY A 130 -3.36 -1.37 12.36
C GLY A 130 -3.21 -0.86 13.79
N LYS A 131 -2.01 -0.93 14.34
CA LYS A 131 -1.72 -0.37 15.68
C LYS A 131 -1.94 1.14 15.73
N THR A 132 -1.49 1.85 14.72
CA THR A 132 -1.65 3.32 14.65
C THR A 132 -3.13 3.70 14.54
N LEU A 133 -3.91 3.00 13.70
CA LEU A 133 -5.37 3.19 13.61
C LEU A 133 -6.06 3.01 14.96
N ALA A 134 -5.73 1.93 15.67
CA ALA A 134 -6.32 1.64 16.97
C ALA A 134 -5.89 2.65 18.04
N ASN A 135 -4.61 3.04 18.10
CA ASN A 135 -4.12 4.05 19.03
C ASN A 135 -4.83 5.40 18.82
N LEU A 136 -5.00 5.84 17.57
CA LEU A 136 -5.76 7.06 17.27
C LEU A 136 -7.23 6.98 17.75
N ALA A 137 -7.84 5.77 17.69
CA ALA A 137 -9.17 5.57 18.21
C ALA A 137 -9.19 5.53 19.74
N VAL A 138 -8.18 4.96 20.40
CA VAL A 138 -8.01 4.99 21.85
C VAL A 138 -7.84 6.43 22.35
N ASP A 139 -6.94 7.19 21.72
CA ASP A 139 -6.70 8.60 22.06
C ASP A 139 -7.98 9.46 21.93
N LYS A 140 -8.82 9.13 20.97
CA LYS A 140 -10.07 9.87 20.72
C LYS A 140 -11.21 9.44 21.60
N CYS A 141 -11.31 8.15 21.91
CA CYS A 141 -12.56 7.53 22.39
C CYS A 141 -12.47 6.91 23.79
N SER A 142 -11.26 6.70 24.34
CA SER A 142 -11.16 6.06 25.65
C SER A 142 -11.76 6.95 26.75
N PRO A 143 -12.33 6.35 27.82
CA PRO A 143 -12.84 7.09 28.97
C PRO A 143 -11.77 7.97 29.63
N ALA A 144 -10.51 7.57 29.59
CA ALA A 144 -9.39 8.36 30.09
C ALA A 144 -9.23 9.72 29.37
N HIS A 145 -9.69 9.80 28.13
CA HIS A 145 -9.68 11.02 27.31
C HIS A 145 -11.09 11.63 27.16
N GLY A 146 -12.05 11.23 28.01
CA GLY A 146 -13.42 11.76 28.02
C GLY A 146 -14.37 11.15 26.98
N GLY A 147 -13.95 10.06 26.32
CA GLY A 147 -14.78 9.29 25.41
C GLY A 147 -15.62 8.24 26.15
N ASN A 148 -16.38 7.43 25.39
CA ASN A 148 -17.19 6.35 25.92
C ASN A 148 -16.67 4.94 25.57
N GLY A 149 -15.54 4.86 24.89
CA GLY A 149 -14.89 3.61 24.48
C GLY A 149 -15.54 2.89 23.31
N LYS A 150 -16.65 3.33 22.75
CA LYS A 150 -17.38 2.61 21.70
C LYS A 150 -16.83 2.93 20.31
N ILE A 151 -16.37 1.89 19.62
CA ILE A 151 -15.82 1.99 18.27
C ILE A 151 -16.45 0.94 17.33
N ALA A 152 -16.45 1.22 16.04
CA ALA A 152 -16.78 0.25 15.00
C ALA A 152 -15.58 0.06 14.06
N ILE A 153 -15.49 -1.11 13.44
CA ILE A 153 -14.44 -1.46 12.48
C ILE A 153 -15.11 -1.86 11.17
N THR A 154 -14.76 -1.17 10.08
CA THR A 154 -15.12 -1.56 8.70
C THR A 154 -13.90 -2.22 8.05
N GLN A 155 -13.90 -3.56 8.03
CA GLN A 155 -12.83 -4.35 7.45
C GLN A 155 -12.84 -4.25 5.92
N LEU A 156 -11.67 -4.47 5.32
CA LEU A 156 -11.49 -4.66 3.87
C LEU A 156 -11.92 -6.08 3.45
N THR A 157 -11.52 -6.51 2.25
CA THR A 157 -11.63 -7.92 1.84
C THR A 157 -10.86 -8.82 2.81
N LEU A 158 -11.54 -9.79 3.41
CA LEU A 158 -11.02 -10.53 4.57
C LEU A 158 -9.70 -11.25 4.33
N THR A 159 -9.45 -11.70 3.10
CA THR A 159 -8.23 -12.43 2.70
C THR A 159 -7.12 -11.53 2.15
N ALA A 160 -7.38 -10.24 1.98
CA ALA A 160 -6.36 -9.30 1.53
C ALA A 160 -5.28 -9.09 2.61
N ALA A 161 -4.03 -8.97 2.20
CA ALA A 161 -2.90 -8.77 3.11
C ALA A 161 -3.07 -7.53 4.00
N SER A 162 -3.58 -6.43 3.43
CA SER A 162 -3.89 -5.21 4.19
C SER A 162 -4.87 -5.50 5.34
N ASN A 163 -5.94 -6.25 5.07
CA ASN A 163 -6.93 -6.58 6.11
C ASN A 163 -6.37 -7.49 7.19
N VAL A 164 -5.77 -8.62 6.78
CA VAL A 164 -5.25 -9.63 7.72
C VAL A 164 -4.25 -9.03 8.70
N TYR A 165 -3.30 -8.25 8.19
CA TYR A 165 -2.23 -7.69 9.03
C TYR A 165 -2.63 -6.41 9.77
N GLN A 166 -3.49 -5.56 9.20
CA GLN A 166 -4.04 -4.41 9.94
C GLN A 166 -4.88 -4.88 11.12
N ASN A 167 -5.76 -5.86 10.91
CA ASN A 167 -6.58 -6.39 12.01
C ASN A 167 -5.72 -6.98 13.13
N LYS A 168 -4.62 -7.67 12.80
CA LYS A 168 -3.67 -8.12 13.82
C LYS A 168 -3.17 -6.96 14.67
N GLY A 169 -2.76 -5.85 14.03
CA GLY A 169 -2.31 -4.65 14.73
C GLY A 169 -3.39 -3.99 15.57
N ILE A 170 -4.62 -3.88 15.05
CA ILE A 170 -5.78 -3.34 15.77
C ILE A 170 -6.06 -4.18 17.02
N GLN A 171 -6.14 -5.50 16.88
CA GLN A 171 -6.42 -6.41 18.00
C GLN A 171 -5.31 -6.38 19.06
N ASP A 172 -4.04 -6.25 18.67
CA ASP A 172 -2.92 -6.15 19.61
C ASP A 172 -3.01 -4.92 20.53
N VAL A 173 -3.49 -3.80 19.99
CA VAL A 173 -3.73 -2.58 20.77
C VAL A 173 -4.98 -2.73 21.63
N LEU A 174 -6.10 -3.17 21.07
CA LEU A 174 -7.37 -3.29 21.80
C LEU A 174 -7.28 -4.29 22.95
N ALA A 175 -6.44 -5.33 22.84
CA ALA A 175 -6.19 -6.26 23.94
C ALA A 175 -5.56 -5.59 25.18
N GLN A 176 -4.91 -4.44 25.01
CA GLN A 176 -4.31 -3.64 26.08
C GLN A 176 -5.27 -2.55 26.59
N HIS A 177 -6.41 -2.36 25.93
CA HIS A 177 -7.42 -1.34 26.20
C HIS A 177 -8.81 -1.95 26.41
N PRO A 178 -9.04 -2.71 27.52
CA PRO A 178 -10.30 -3.40 27.77
C PRO A 178 -11.51 -2.46 27.95
N GLU A 179 -11.24 -1.18 28.18
CA GLU A 179 -12.26 -0.13 28.21
C GLU A 179 -12.83 0.21 26.83
N MET A 180 -12.11 -0.16 25.75
CA MET A 180 -12.57 0.02 24.37
C MET A 180 -13.51 -1.11 23.97
N LYS A 181 -14.68 -0.77 23.43
CA LYS A 181 -15.72 -1.72 23.05
C LYS A 181 -15.97 -1.67 21.56
N VAL A 182 -15.63 -2.74 20.84
CA VAL A 182 -15.99 -2.90 19.43
C VAL A 182 -17.46 -3.26 19.35
N VAL A 183 -18.32 -2.29 18.96
CA VAL A 183 -19.77 -2.47 18.85
C VAL A 183 -20.18 -3.09 17.52
N SER A 184 -19.31 -3.03 16.51
CA SER A 184 -19.48 -3.67 15.22
C SER A 184 -18.13 -3.89 14.55
N GLU A 185 -17.95 -5.07 13.97
CA GLU A 185 -16.80 -5.41 13.12
C GLU A 185 -17.33 -6.17 11.90
N GLN A 186 -17.31 -5.53 10.73
CA GLN A 186 -17.89 -6.08 9.51
C GLN A 186 -17.01 -5.76 8.28
N SER A 187 -16.92 -6.72 7.35
CA SER A 187 -16.26 -6.50 6.07
C SER A 187 -17.15 -5.71 5.11
N ALA A 188 -16.62 -4.61 4.60
CA ALA A 188 -17.19 -3.88 3.48
C ALA A 188 -16.59 -4.33 2.13
N ASP A 189 -15.69 -5.30 2.15
CA ASP A 189 -15.14 -5.94 0.96
C ASP A 189 -14.48 -4.94 -0.03
N THR A 190 -13.80 -3.94 0.54
CA THR A 190 -13.13 -2.86 -0.20
C THR A 190 -14.11 -2.00 -1.05
N ASP A 191 -15.40 -1.99 -0.69
CA ASP A 191 -16.49 -1.27 -1.38
C ASP A 191 -17.04 -0.12 -0.54
N ALA A 192 -17.01 1.10 -1.09
CA ALA A 192 -17.47 2.30 -0.40
C ALA A 192 -19.00 2.30 -0.13
N SER A 193 -19.80 1.70 -1.01
CA SER A 193 -21.26 1.63 -0.83
C SER A 193 -21.63 0.68 0.30
N LYS A 194 -20.94 -0.46 0.39
CA LYS A 194 -21.07 -1.39 1.52
C LYS A 194 -20.63 -0.75 2.83
N ALA A 195 -19.47 -0.08 2.85
CA ALA A 195 -19.00 0.65 4.03
C ALA A 195 -19.99 1.70 4.52
N ARG A 196 -20.61 2.44 3.57
CA ARG A 196 -21.68 3.40 3.89
C ARG A 196 -22.88 2.73 4.52
N ALA A 197 -23.36 1.62 3.96
CA ALA A 197 -24.52 0.90 4.48
C ALA A 197 -24.27 0.33 5.89
N ILE A 198 -23.10 -0.30 6.08
CA ILE A 198 -22.67 -0.82 7.39
C ILE A 198 -22.61 0.30 8.42
N THR A 199 -21.91 1.38 8.10
CA THR A 199 -21.73 2.52 9.01
C THR A 199 -23.08 3.19 9.35
N ALA A 200 -23.98 3.34 8.37
CA ALA A 200 -25.34 3.87 8.63
C ALA A 200 -26.10 3.01 9.64
N THR A 201 -26.05 1.68 9.50
CA THR A 201 -26.67 0.73 10.43
C THR A 201 -26.04 0.82 11.82
N VAL A 202 -24.72 0.90 11.90
CA VAL A 202 -24.00 1.06 13.18
C VAL A 202 -24.44 2.33 13.90
N LEU A 203 -24.54 3.46 13.19
CA LEU A 203 -24.93 4.75 13.75
C LEU A 203 -26.40 4.77 14.25
N GLN A 204 -27.27 3.95 13.66
CA GLN A 204 -28.64 3.77 14.12
C GLN A 204 -28.70 2.91 15.38
N GLN A 205 -27.97 1.81 15.42
CA GLN A 205 -27.96 0.86 16.55
C GLN A 205 -27.14 1.35 17.74
N ASN A 206 -26.10 2.14 17.47
CA ASN A 206 -25.18 2.70 18.44
C ASN A 206 -25.01 4.20 18.21
N PRO A 207 -26.03 5.01 18.57
CA PRO A 207 -26.03 6.44 18.29
C PRO A 207 -24.90 7.22 19.00
N ASP A 208 -24.26 6.61 19.97
CA ASP A 208 -23.14 7.14 20.75
C ASP A 208 -21.79 6.54 20.36
N VAL A 209 -21.68 5.80 19.24
CA VAL A 209 -20.38 5.33 18.72
C VAL A 209 -19.44 6.53 18.53
N CYS A 210 -18.20 6.40 19.02
CA CYS A 210 -17.24 7.48 19.05
C CYS A 210 -16.37 7.52 17.78
N ALA A 211 -15.97 6.35 17.25
CA ALA A 211 -15.17 6.27 16.04
C ALA A 211 -15.54 5.07 15.15
N VAL A 212 -15.27 5.24 13.86
CA VAL A 212 -15.22 4.17 12.86
C VAL A 212 -13.79 4.07 12.39
N ILE A 213 -13.18 2.91 12.61
CA ILE A 213 -11.87 2.56 12.08
C ILE A 213 -12.10 1.86 10.75
N GLY A 214 -11.49 2.38 9.68
CA GLY A 214 -11.44 1.74 8.38
C GLY A 214 -10.02 1.42 7.96
N GLY A 215 -9.88 0.62 6.94
CA GLY A 215 -8.56 0.12 6.51
C GLY A 215 -7.99 0.82 5.29
N TRP A 216 -8.83 1.48 4.48
CA TRP A 216 -8.42 2.13 3.25
C TRP A 216 -9.38 3.26 2.85
N ASP A 217 -8.83 4.41 2.51
CA ASP A 217 -9.52 5.65 2.22
C ASP A 217 -10.58 5.52 1.11
N GLY A 218 -10.29 4.76 0.05
CA GLY A 218 -11.24 4.55 -1.04
C GLY A 218 -12.52 3.84 -0.61
N GLN A 219 -12.46 2.96 0.39
CA GLN A 219 -13.62 2.36 1.04
C GLN A 219 -14.26 3.33 2.05
N ASP A 220 -13.43 3.99 2.85
CA ASP A 220 -13.86 4.69 4.06
C ASP A 220 -14.49 6.05 3.76
N ILE A 221 -14.37 6.57 2.52
CA ILE A 221 -15.23 7.64 2.00
C ILE A 221 -16.72 7.28 2.19
N GLY A 222 -17.07 5.99 2.04
CA GLY A 222 -18.42 5.49 2.28
C GLY A 222 -18.83 5.64 3.76
N SER A 223 -17.96 5.22 4.68
CA SER A 223 -18.18 5.39 6.13
C SER A 223 -18.33 6.86 6.50
N ALA A 224 -17.46 7.73 5.97
CA ALA A 224 -17.53 9.16 6.20
C ALA A 224 -18.84 9.79 5.65
N ALA A 225 -19.30 9.33 4.49
CA ALA A 225 -20.58 9.77 3.92
C ALA A 225 -21.78 9.42 4.83
N ALA A 226 -21.77 8.22 5.44
CA ALA A 226 -22.82 7.83 6.41
C ALA A 226 -22.76 8.70 7.67
N VAL A 227 -21.56 8.97 8.21
CA VAL A 227 -21.38 9.87 9.36
C VAL A 227 -21.90 11.27 9.05
N LYS A 228 -21.58 11.80 7.87
CA LYS A 228 -22.08 13.12 7.40
C LYS A 228 -23.60 13.12 7.27
N GLN A 229 -24.17 12.10 6.64
CA GLN A 229 -25.64 11.98 6.46
C GLN A 229 -26.39 11.90 7.80
N ALA A 230 -25.79 11.28 8.82
CA ALA A 230 -26.33 11.22 10.16
C ALA A 230 -26.16 12.53 10.97
N GLY A 231 -25.55 13.59 10.40
CA GLY A 231 -25.28 14.85 11.09
C GLY A 231 -24.25 14.72 12.22
N LYS A 232 -23.32 13.75 12.11
CA LYS A 232 -22.35 13.41 13.16
C LYS A 232 -20.90 13.77 12.80
N THR A 233 -20.66 14.53 11.71
CA THR A 233 -19.33 15.05 11.37
C THR A 233 -18.76 15.83 12.56
N GLY A 234 -17.51 15.53 12.91
CA GLY A 234 -16.82 16.10 14.08
C GLY A 234 -17.20 15.45 15.43
N LYS A 235 -18.30 14.69 15.51
CA LYS A 235 -18.72 13.93 16.70
C LYS A 235 -18.24 12.48 16.64
N VAL A 236 -18.41 11.83 15.51
CA VAL A 236 -17.90 10.48 15.23
C VAL A 236 -16.64 10.60 14.39
N ALA A 237 -15.54 10.08 14.90
CA ALA A 237 -14.27 10.08 14.17
C ALA A 237 -14.30 9.01 13.06
N VAL A 238 -13.82 9.36 11.87
CA VAL A 238 -13.49 8.39 10.80
C VAL A 238 -11.98 8.37 10.67
N ILE A 239 -11.37 7.24 10.98
CA ILE A 239 -9.92 7.05 11.03
C ILE A 239 -9.57 6.02 9.96
N THR A 240 -8.68 6.37 9.03
CA THR A 240 -8.38 5.53 7.86
C THR A 240 -6.92 5.62 7.45
N SER A 241 -6.52 4.80 6.48
CA SER A 241 -5.19 4.83 5.86
C SER A 241 -5.28 4.86 4.33
N GLY A 242 -4.20 5.25 3.67
CA GLY A 242 -4.15 5.27 2.20
C GLY A 242 -2.79 5.64 1.66
N GLY A 243 -2.69 5.75 0.34
CA GLY A 243 -1.44 5.99 -0.39
C GLY A 243 -0.83 7.36 -0.18
N GLY A 244 -1.59 8.33 0.31
CA GLY A 244 -1.16 9.72 0.45
C GLY A 244 -1.52 10.59 -0.76
N GLU A 245 -2.51 10.19 -1.56
CA GLU A 245 -3.03 11.04 -2.63
C GLU A 245 -3.53 12.36 -2.06
N ARG A 246 -3.17 13.48 -2.68
CA ARG A 246 -3.53 14.82 -2.21
C ARG A 246 -5.04 14.96 -1.99
N SER A 247 -5.85 14.42 -2.91
CA SER A 247 -7.31 14.44 -2.81
C SER A 247 -7.85 13.71 -1.57
N MET A 248 -7.13 12.71 -1.06
CA MET A 248 -7.48 11.98 0.16
C MET A 248 -6.92 12.66 1.42
N CYS A 249 -5.70 13.18 1.35
CA CYS A 249 -5.16 14.01 2.42
C CYS A 249 -6.07 15.21 2.73
N ASP A 250 -6.57 15.90 1.70
CA ASP A 250 -7.44 17.07 1.83
C ASP A 250 -8.77 16.75 2.55
N LYS A 251 -9.17 15.48 2.61
CA LYS A 251 -10.34 15.02 3.38
C LYS A 251 -10.18 15.19 4.90
N VAL A 252 -8.96 15.37 5.37
CA VAL A 252 -8.69 15.73 6.77
C VAL A 252 -9.03 17.20 7.01
N THR A 253 -8.75 18.08 6.03
CA THR A 253 -9.03 19.51 6.13
C THR A 253 -10.54 19.80 6.21
N ASP A 254 -11.34 19.13 5.36
CA ASP A 254 -12.81 19.30 5.32
C ASP A 254 -13.55 18.53 6.43
N GLY A 255 -12.82 17.71 7.22
CA GLY A 255 -13.37 16.92 8.32
C GLY A 255 -14.06 15.63 7.89
N THR A 256 -13.95 15.22 6.65
CA THR A 256 -14.41 13.91 6.14
C THR A 256 -13.68 12.79 6.88
N PHE A 257 -12.36 12.87 6.98
CA PHE A 257 -11.56 12.02 7.85
C PHE A 257 -11.08 12.81 9.07
N SER A 258 -11.12 12.17 10.23
CA SER A 258 -10.59 12.76 11.47
C SER A 258 -9.08 12.64 11.55
N SER A 259 -8.56 11.52 11.05
CA SER A 259 -7.14 11.23 10.90
C SER A 259 -6.94 10.31 9.71
N TYR A 260 -5.83 10.50 9.01
CA TYR A 260 -5.46 9.72 7.84
C TYR A 260 -4.01 9.26 7.97
N ILE A 261 -3.75 7.97 7.78
CA ILE A 261 -2.39 7.42 7.82
C ILE A 261 -1.92 7.25 6.38
N SER A 262 -1.02 8.12 5.93
CA SER A 262 -0.35 7.94 4.64
C SER A 262 0.76 6.91 4.76
N TYR A 263 0.75 5.90 3.88
CA TYR A 263 1.84 4.95 3.70
C TYR A 263 2.75 5.29 2.52
N ASN A 264 2.71 6.54 2.05
CA ASN A 264 3.67 7.15 1.12
C ASN A 264 3.87 6.36 -0.19
N ALA A 265 2.85 6.26 -1.01
CA ALA A 265 2.91 5.54 -2.29
C ALA A 265 4.03 6.05 -3.22
N ALA A 266 4.26 7.36 -3.27
CA ALA A 266 5.37 7.94 -4.04
C ALA A 266 6.73 7.43 -3.55
N GLY A 267 6.91 7.28 -2.23
CA GLY A 267 8.09 6.64 -1.63
C GLY A 267 8.24 5.19 -2.07
N GLN A 268 7.14 4.42 -2.08
CA GLN A 268 7.17 3.03 -2.54
C GLN A 268 7.64 2.91 -4.01
N GLY A 269 7.25 3.86 -4.87
CA GLY A 269 7.75 3.91 -6.25
C GLY A 269 9.27 4.07 -6.32
N ARG A 270 9.85 4.92 -5.47
CA ARG A 270 11.31 5.07 -5.36
C ARG A 270 11.99 3.82 -4.81
N ASP A 271 11.41 3.19 -3.79
CA ASP A 271 11.93 1.95 -3.20
C ASP A 271 11.88 0.79 -4.21
N LEU A 272 10.85 0.71 -5.06
CA LEU A 272 10.80 -0.22 -6.18
C LEU A 272 11.95 0.03 -7.15
N ASN A 273 12.21 1.28 -7.49
CA ASN A 273 13.30 1.68 -8.36
C ASN A 273 14.67 1.28 -7.80
N ASP A 274 14.86 1.41 -6.49
CA ASP A 274 16.10 0.97 -5.81
C ASP A 274 16.23 -0.55 -5.85
N MET A 275 15.15 -1.27 -5.62
CA MET A 275 15.16 -2.73 -5.69
C MET A 275 15.43 -3.26 -7.12
N ILE A 276 14.83 -2.64 -8.14
CA ILE A 276 15.12 -2.97 -9.56
C ILE A 276 16.63 -2.82 -9.84
N ARG A 277 17.21 -1.68 -9.47
CA ARG A 277 18.65 -1.42 -9.67
C ARG A 277 19.51 -2.42 -8.91
N TYR A 278 19.18 -2.71 -7.65
CA TYR A 278 19.90 -3.68 -6.84
C TYR A 278 19.92 -5.07 -7.48
N LEU A 279 18.75 -5.60 -7.81
CA LEU A 279 18.63 -6.95 -8.37
C LEU A 279 19.36 -7.11 -9.70
N LEU A 280 19.28 -6.11 -10.58
CA LEU A 280 19.92 -6.16 -11.90
C LEU A 280 21.44 -5.98 -11.85
N GLN A 281 21.98 -5.26 -10.87
CA GLN A 281 23.41 -5.08 -10.69
C GLN A 281 24.07 -6.23 -9.92
N VAL A 282 23.51 -6.57 -8.76
CA VAL A 282 24.11 -7.56 -7.85
C VAL A 282 23.87 -8.99 -8.34
N LYS A 283 22.77 -9.21 -9.05
CA LYS A 283 22.38 -10.51 -9.63
C LYS A 283 22.44 -11.66 -8.62
N PRO A 284 21.80 -11.52 -7.44
CA PRO A 284 21.74 -12.63 -6.50
C PRO A 284 21.04 -13.83 -7.16
N ALA A 285 21.30 -15.03 -6.69
CA ALA A 285 20.55 -16.19 -7.18
C ALA A 285 19.06 -16.01 -6.86
N PRO A 286 18.14 -16.21 -7.84
CA PRO A 286 16.70 -16.08 -7.61
C PRO A 286 16.21 -16.89 -6.41
N GLY A 287 15.30 -16.31 -5.61
CA GLY A 287 14.80 -16.91 -4.37
C GLY A 287 15.74 -16.84 -3.16
N LYS A 288 16.94 -16.27 -3.27
CA LYS A 288 17.90 -16.18 -2.15
C LYS A 288 17.80 -14.87 -1.37
N THR A 289 17.43 -13.80 -2.02
CA THR A 289 17.19 -12.50 -1.36
C THR A 289 15.78 -12.48 -0.77
N LYS A 290 15.62 -11.93 0.44
CA LYS A 290 14.34 -11.85 1.16
C LYS A 290 14.18 -10.48 1.83
N GLY A 291 14.24 -9.41 1.01
CA GLY A 291 14.17 -8.04 1.49
C GLY A 291 12.78 -7.64 1.94
N GLN A 292 12.72 -6.77 2.97
CA GLN A 292 11.51 -6.08 3.38
C GLN A 292 11.83 -4.58 3.41
N LEU A 293 11.25 -3.81 2.50
CA LEU A 293 11.40 -2.37 2.42
C LEU A 293 10.08 -1.75 2.87
N PHE A 294 9.98 -1.46 4.17
CA PHE A 294 8.81 -0.81 4.72
C PHE A 294 8.84 0.69 4.43
N SER A 295 7.81 1.19 3.76
CA SER A 295 7.62 2.62 3.56
C SER A 295 7.27 3.32 4.88
N GLY A 296 7.76 4.55 5.04
CA GLY A 296 7.45 5.37 6.22
C GLY A 296 5.95 5.67 6.31
N LEU A 297 5.43 5.63 7.53
CA LEU A 297 4.05 6.00 7.85
C LEU A 297 4.00 7.44 8.36
N THR A 298 3.01 8.21 7.94
CA THR A 298 2.78 9.57 8.43
C THR A 298 1.31 9.74 8.79
N VAL A 299 1.04 10.10 10.04
CA VAL A 299 -0.31 10.49 10.46
C VAL A 299 -0.57 11.93 9.96
N ILE A 300 -1.54 12.05 9.07
CA ILE A 300 -1.99 13.31 8.51
C ILE A 300 -3.15 13.83 9.36
N THR A 301 -2.99 15.05 9.80
CA THR A 301 -3.95 15.82 10.61
C THR A 301 -4.12 17.21 10.02
N LYS A 302 -5.07 17.98 10.52
CA LYS A 302 -5.25 19.37 10.11
C LYS A 302 -4.00 20.24 10.31
N ALA A 303 -3.15 19.87 11.26
CA ALA A 303 -1.94 20.63 11.59
C ALA A 303 -0.81 20.46 10.57
N ASN A 304 -0.78 19.33 9.82
CA ASN A 304 0.35 19.02 8.94
C ASN A 304 -0.03 18.68 7.49
N VAL A 305 -1.30 18.64 7.15
CA VAL A 305 -1.77 18.20 5.81
C VAL A 305 -1.17 19.06 4.69
N ASP A 306 -1.07 20.37 4.86
CA ASP A 306 -0.61 21.28 3.82
C ASP A 306 0.90 21.17 3.55
N SER A 307 1.68 20.82 4.56
CA SER A 307 3.15 20.75 4.49
C SER A 307 3.71 19.32 4.41
N SER A 308 2.86 18.30 4.51
CA SER A 308 3.32 16.92 4.56
C SER A 308 3.84 16.43 3.20
N PRO A 309 5.09 15.96 3.11
CA PRO A 309 5.62 15.34 1.89
C PRO A 309 5.00 13.95 1.63
N ALA A 310 4.27 13.40 2.59
CA ALA A 310 3.53 12.15 2.44
C ALA A 310 2.19 12.32 1.71
N CYS A 311 1.82 13.56 1.35
CA CYS A 311 0.66 13.89 0.52
C CYS A 311 1.13 14.35 -0.86
N TYR A 312 0.89 13.56 -1.90
CA TYR A 312 1.35 13.83 -3.27
C TYR A 312 0.20 14.06 -4.24
N ALA A 313 0.46 14.76 -5.32
CA ALA A 313 -0.40 14.80 -6.49
C ALA A 313 0.24 14.02 -7.63
N LEU A 314 -0.54 13.19 -8.33
CA LEU A 314 -0.03 12.33 -9.41
C LEU A 314 0.68 13.13 -10.51
N LYS A 315 0.21 14.34 -10.81
CA LYS A 315 0.84 15.26 -11.79
C LYS A 315 2.29 15.63 -11.43
N ASP A 316 2.66 15.57 -10.16
CA ASP A 316 4.00 15.96 -9.68
C ASP A 316 5.00 14.79 -9.79
N ILE A 317 4.48 13.58 -10.03
CA ILE A 317 5.29 12.35 -10.22
C ILE A 317 5.55 12.09 -11.71
N ARG A 318 4.60 12.42 -12.59
CA ARG A 318 4.64 12.20 -14.05
C ARG A 318 5.66 13.08 -14.77
#